data_6e7a87278aa71aa309b52e4e43a2ed58
#
_entry.id   6e7a87278aa71aa309b52e4e43a2ed58
#
_cell.length_a   1.000
_cell.length_b   1.000
_cell.length_c   1.000
_cell.angle_alpha   90.00
_cell.angle_beta   90.00
_cell.angle_gamma   90.00
#
_symmetry.space_group_name_H-M   'P 1'
#
loop_
_entity.id
_entity.type
_entity.pdbx_description
1 polymer ?
#
loop_
_entity_poly.entity_id
_entity_poly.type
_entity_poly.pdbx_seq_one_letter_code
_entity_poly.pdbx_strand_id
1 'polypeptide(L)'
;MKGVITNEKGVILPYTLLLFTIVCTAAIFGTGIFVSKQKTALFLTDYYETKVIESMTLQEILPLLEQGTSLYGEYRTNRGKVVYAAQPNEGEELVVVHLKTNKPDSRFSTKVIYSMTERRIIQWVE
;
A
#
# COMPACT_ATOMS: atom_id res chain seq x y z
N MET A 1 60.38 -0.15 29.83
CA MET A 1 59.66 -1.39 29.55
C MET A 1 58.20 -1.33 29.98
N LYS A 2 57.92 -0.79 31.17
CA LYS A 2 56.53 -0.66 31.62
C LYS A 2 55.68 0.23 30.71
N GLY A 3 56.27 1.25 30.10
CA GLY A 3 55.54 2.12 29.16
C GLY A 3 55.07 1.42 27.89
N VAL A 4 55.83 0.45 27.41
CA VAL A 4 55.46 -0.32 26.20
C VAL A 4 54.23 -1.20 26.45
N ILE A 5 54.20 -1.87 27.62
CA ILE A 5 53.07 -2.69 28.02
C ILE A 5 51.80 -1.85 28.19
N THR A 6 51.95 -0.69 28.81
CA THR A 6 50.86 0.27 28.98
C THR A 6 50.32 0.76 27.63
N ASN A 7 51.19 0.98 26.68
CA ASN A 7 50.80 1.42 25.31
C ASN A 7 50.04 0.33 24.58
N GLU A 8 50.39 -0.95 24.75
CA GLU A 8 49.68 -2.08 24.18
C GLU A 8 48.24 -2.15 24.68
N LYS A 9 48.04 -2.00 25.98
CA LYS A 9 46.71 -1.94 26.59
C LYS A 9 45.96 -0.70 26.14
N GLY A 10 46.63 0.43 25.96
CA GLY A 10 46.04 1.64 25.45
C GLY A 10 45.60 1.54 23.98
N VAL A 11 46.27 0.70 23.19
CA VAL A 11 45.92 0.43 21.80
C VAL A 11 44.70 -0.50 21.69
N ILE A 12 44.61 -1.52 22.54
CA ILE A 12 43.50 -2.48 22.55
C ILE A 12 42.19 -1.80 22.91
N LEU A 13 42.19 -0.90 23.90
CA LEU A 13 40.98 -0.22 24.36
C LEU A 13 40.33 0.67 23.24
N PRO A 14 41.06 1.57 22.55
CA PRO A 14 40.52 2.34 21.45
C PRO A 14 40.08 1.46 20.28
N TYR A 15 40.76 0.37 20.01
CA TYR A 15 40.41 -0.56 18.96
C TYR A 15 39.09 -1.28 19.26
N THR A 16 38.91 -1.73 20.49
CA THR A 16 37.66 -2.34 20.95
C THR A 16 36.50 -1.37 20.87
N LEU A 17 36.74 -0.12 21.29
CA LEU A 17 35.74 0.94 21.19
C LEU A 17 35.33 1.23 19.75
N LEU A 18 36.30 1.23 18.83
CA LEU A 18 36.04 1.42 17.40
C LEU A 18 35.20 0.27 16.85
N LEU A 19 35.55 -0.98 17.17
CA LEU A 19 34.75 -2.15 16.77
C LEU A 19 33.32 -2.07 17.33
N PHE A 20 33.19 -1.72 18.60
CA PHE A 20 31.89 -1.55 19.23
C PHE A 20 31.04 -0.50 18.52
N THR A 21 31.64 0.63 18.18
CA THR A 21 30.98 1.72 17.44
C THR A 21 30.51 1.24 16.06
N ILE A 22 31.33 0.49 15.35
CA ILE A 22 30.98 -0.07 14.03
C ILE A 22 29.79 -1.03 14.15
N VAL A 23 29.82 -1.92 15.14
CA VAL A 23 28.74 -2.90 15.38
C VAL A 23 27.44 -2.18 15.74
N CYS A 24 27.49 -1.20 16.63
CA CYS A 24 26.33 -0.39 17.01
C CYS A 24 25.75 0.36 15.81
N THR A 25 26.60 0.96 15.01
CA THR A 25 26.17 1.70 13.80
C THR A 25 25.50 0.75 12.80
N ALA A 26 26.09 -0.42 12.57
CA ALA A 26 25.52 -1.44 11.72
C ALA A 26 24.16 -1.94 12.24
N ALA A 27 24.03 -2.11 13.53
CA ALA A 27 22.77 -2.52 14.18
C ALA A 27 21.67 -1.45 13.98
N ILE A 28 22.02 -0.18 14.17
CA ILE A 28 21.07 0.94 13.99
C ILE A 28 20.60 1.00 12.54
N PHE A 29 21.52 0.95 11.59
CA PHE A 29 21.14 0.97 10.16
C PHE A 29 20.36 -0.27 9.75
N GLY A 30 20.75 -1.45 10.23
CA GLY A 30 20.04 -2.69 9.97
C GLY A 30 18.63 -2.67 10.52
N THR A 31 18.41 -2.14 11.70
CA THR A 31 17.08 -1.97 12.30
C THR A 31 16.24 -0.99 11.48
N GLY A 32 16.82 0.12 11.07
CA GLY A 32 16.14 1.12 10.22
C GLY A 32 15.66 0.52 8.90
N ILE A 33 16.51 -0.24 8.22
CA ILE A 33 16.17 -0.93 6.97
C ILE A 33 15.07 -1.96 7.21
N PHE A 34 15.16 -2.73 8.28
CA PHE A 34 14.17 -3.75 8.64
C PHE A 34 12.79 -3.11 8.86
N VAL A 35 12.73 -2.05 9.66
CA VAL A 35 11.47 -1.33 9.93
C VAL A 35 10.90 -0.73 8.66
N SER A 36 11.73 -0.16 7.81
CA SER A 36 11.32 0.39 6.51
C SER A 36 10.73 -0.69 5.60
N LYS A 37 11.38 -1.85 5.51
CA LYS A 37 10.87 -2.98 4.73
C LYS A 37 9.57 -3.53 5.29
N GLN A 38 9.44 -3.59 6.61
CA GLN A 38 8.22 -4.04 7.27
C GLN A 38 7.05 -3.09 6.97
N LYS A 39 7.26 -1.80 7.05
CA LYS A 39 6.24 -0.80 6.69
C LYS A 39 5.82 -0.91 5.23
N THR A 40 6.78 -1.09 4.32
CA THR A 40 6.51 -1.29 2.90
C THR A 40 5.71 -2.56 2.67
N ALA A 41 6.05 -3.66 3.33
CA ALA A 41 5.33 -4.93 3.22
C ALA A 41 3.89 -4.80 3.71
N LEU A 42 3.66 -4.12 4.83
CA LEU A 42 2.32 -3.86 5.34
C LEU A 42 1.50 -2.99 4.38
N PHE A 43 2.12 -1.95 3.84
CA PHE A 43 1.47 -1.09 2.84
C PHE A 43 1.10 -1.87 1.58
N LEU A 44 2.00 -2.70 1.07
CA LEU A 44 1.73 -3.55 -0.09
C LEU A 44 0.61 -4.56 0.19
N THR A 45 0.59 -5.15 1.37
CA THR A 45 -0.48 -6.06 1.77
C THR A 45 -1.82 -5.34 1.76
N ASP A 46 -1.91 -4.17 2.37
CA ASP A 46 -3.13 -3.35 2.38
C ASP A 46 -3.53 -2.94 0.97
N TYR A 47 -2.58 -2.57 0.14
CA TYR A 47 -2.82 -2.21 -1.25
C TYR A 47 -3.42 -3.37 -2.04
N TYR A 48 -2.82 -4.55 -1.96
CA TYR A 48 -3.32 -5.72 -2.67
C TYR A 48 -4.68 -6.20 -2.14
N GLU A 49 -4.89 -6.17 -0.84
CA GLU A 49 -6.20 -6.46 -0.25
C GLU A 49 -7.27 -5.50 -0.76
N THR A 50 -6.94 -4.21 -0.83
CA THR A 50 -7.83 -3.18 -1.38
C THR A 50 -8.16 -3.46 -2.84
N LYS A 51 -7.18 -3.86 -3.64
CA LYS A 51 -7.40 -4.23 -5.06
C LYS A 51 -8.32 -5.44 -5.20
N VAL A 52 -8.16 -6.44 -4.35
CA VAL A 52 -9.06 -7.61 -4.34
C VAL A 52 -10.48 -7.20 -3.99
N ILE A 53 -10.67 -6.39 -2.96
CA ILE A 53 -11.98 -5.90 -2.53
C ILE A 53 -12.62 -5.05 -3.63
N GLU A 54 -11.87 -4.16 -4.26
CA GLU A 54 -12.35 -3.35 -5.37
C GLU A 54 -12.77 -4.20 -6.56
N SER A 55 -11.99 -5.23 -6.90
CA SER A 55 -12.33 -6.17 -7.98
C SER A 55 -13.60 -6.94 -7.68
N MET A 56 -13.79 -7.40 -6.45
CA MET A 56 -15.02 -8.07 -6.03
C MET A 56 -16.23 -7.14 -6.13
N THR A 57 -16.08 -5.90 -5.69
CA THR A 57 -17.13 -4.88 -5.77
C THR A 57 -17.51 -4.63 -7.22
N LEU A 58 -16.52 -4.49 -8.11
CA LEU A 58 -16.76 -4.30 -9.54
C LEU A 58 -17.49 -5.47 -10.16
N GLN A 59 -17.14 -6.71 -9.82
CA GLN A 59 -17.83 -7.90 -10.32
C GLN A 59 -19.30 -7.92 -9.92
N GLU A 60 -19.65 -7.44 -8.74
CA GLU A 60 -21.04 -7.35 -8.30
C GLU A 60 -21.81 -6.22 -8.97
N ILE A 61 -21.17 -5.08 -9.22
CA ILE A 61 -21.85 -3.92 -9.82
C ILE A 61 -21.86 -3.91 -11.35
N LEU A 62 -20.97 -4.68 -12.01
CA LEU A 62 -20.92 -4.74 -13.47
C LEU A 62 -22.27 -5.07 -14.13
N PRO A 63 -23.03 -6.09 -13.69
CA PRO A 63 -24.35 -6.35 -14.25
C PRO A 63 -25.32 -5.20 -14.07
N LEU A 64 -25.19 -4.45 -12.97
CA LEU A 64 -26.02 -3.28 -12.70
C LEU A 64 -25.61 -2.07 -13.54
N LEU A 65 -24.32 -1.94 -13.84
CA LEU A 65 -23.79 -0.90 -14.74
C LEU A 65 -24.31 -1.06 -16.17
N GLU A 66 -24.50 -2.30 -16.61
CA GLU A 66 -25.03 -2.59 -17.95
C GLU A 66 -26.47 -2.10 -18.13
N GLN A 67 -27.21 -1.88 -17.05
CA GLN A 67 -28.54 -1.30 -17.09
C GLN A 67 -28.56 0.21 -17.34
N GLY A 68 -27.42 0.88 -17.34
CA GLY A 68 -27.28 2.29 -17.66
C GLY A 68 -27.82 3.27 -16.63
N THR A 69 -28.13 2.79 -15.42
CA THR A 69 -28.61 3.62 -14.31
C THR A 69 -27.47 4.08 -13.43
N SER A 70 -27.62 5.24 -12.80
CA SER A 70 -26.69 5.70 -11.78
C SER A 70 -26.75 4.76 -10.59
N LEU A 71 -25.59 4.28 -10.17
CA LEU A 71 -25.46 3.39 -9.03
C LEU A 71 -24.74 4.09 -7.90
N TYR A 72 -25.31 3.95 -6.72
CA TYR A 72 -24.68 4.43 -5.50
C TYR A 72 -24.91 3.40 -4.42
N GLY A 73 -23.88 3.02 -3.73
CA GLY A 73 -24.03 2.03 -2.69
C GLY A 73 -22.74 1.77 -1.92
N GLU A 74 -22.83 0.76 -1.09
CA GLU A 74 -21.78 0.37 -0.18
C GLU A 74 -21.64 -1.15 -0.16
N TYR A 75 -20.39 -1.62 -0.27
CA TYR A 75 -20.06 -3.02 -0.15
C TYR A 75 -19.21 -3.23 1.10
N ARG A 76 -19.66 -4.07 2.00
CA ARG A 76 -18.95 -4.38 3.24
C ARG A 76 -18.31 -5.75 3.16
N THR A 77 -17.05 -5.81 3.56
CA THR A 77 -16.32 -7.05 3.73
C THR A 77 -15.78 -7.15 5.15
N ASN A 78 -15.31 -8.31 5.53
CA ASN A 78 -14.69 -8.51 6.85
C ASN A 78 -13.43 -7.64 7.04
N ARG A 79 -12.84 -7.16 5.95
CA ARG A 79 -11.57 -6.42 5.97
C ARG A 79 -11.71 -4.94 5.69
N GLY A 80 -12.85 -4.50 5.22
CA GLY A 80 -13.05 -3.10 4.90
C GLY A 80 -14.38 -2.82 4.23
N LYS A 81 -14.66 -1.57 4.01
CA LYS A 81 -15.89 -1.05 3.45
C LYS A 81 -15.57 -0.29 2.17
N VAL A 82 -16.27 -0.58 1.11
CA VAL A 82 -16.13 0.12 -0.16
C VAL A 82 -17.41 0.90 -0.45
N VAL A 83 -17.28 2.21 -0.62
CA VAL A 83 -18.36 3.06 -1.10
C VAL A 83 -18.15 3.28 -2.58
N TYR A 84 -19.15 2.95 -3.38
CA TYR A 84 -19.08 3.13 -4.82
C TYR A 84 -20.14 4.08 -5.32
N ALA A 85 -19.78 4.86 -6.32
CA ALA A 85 -20.68 5.74 -7.03
C ALA A 85 -20.37 5.61 -8.53
N ALA A 86 -21.34 5.16 -9.30
CA ALA A 86 -21.23 5.02 -10.75
C ALA A 86 -22.13 6.05 -11.42
N GLN A 87 -21.53 6.85 -12.31
CA GLN A 87 -22.25 7.85 -13.09
C GLN A 87 -22.04 7.60 -14.58
N PRO A 88 -23.11 7.41 -15.34
CA PRO A 88 -22.98 7.34 -16.80
C PRO A 88 -22.57 8.72 -17.34
N ASN A 89 -21.64 8.73 -18.29
CA ASN A 89 -21.22 9.94 -18.95
C ASN A 89 -22.16 10.21 -20.12
N GLU A 90 -22.88 11.32 -20.09
CA GLU A 90 -23.83 11.67 -21.14
C GLU A 90 -23.12 11.89 -22.48
N GLY A 91 -23.60 11.22 -23.52
CA GLY A 91 -23.04 11.33 -24.87
C GLY A 91 -21.88 10.39 -25.17
N GLU A 92 -21.32 9.71 -24.15
CA GLU A 92 -20.32 8.67 -24.30
C GLU A 92 -20.85 7.40 -23.67
N GLU A 93 -20.60 6.25 -24.29
CA GLU A 93 -21.00 4.96 -23.72
C GLU A 93 -20.04 4.51 -22.62
N LEU A 94 -19.59 5.45 -21.82
CA LEU A 94 -18.64 5.26 -20.72
C LEU A 94 -19.31 5.49 -19.38
N VAL A 95 -19.02 4.64 -18.44
CA VAL A 95 -19.46 4.80 -17.04
C VAL A 95 -18.23 5.04 -16.18
N VAL A 96 -18.26 6.10 -15.41
CA VAL A 96 -17.21 6.42 -14.46
C VAL A 96 -17.62 5.91 -13.10
N VAL A 97 -16.82 5.03 -12.53
CA VAL A 97 -17.06 4.45 -11.21
C VAL A 97 -16.01 4.97 -10.24
N HIS A 98 -16.47 5.62 -9.19
CA HIS A 98 -15.60 6.04 -8.09
C HIS A 98 -15.71 5.03 -6.96
N LEU A 99 -14.58 4.49 -6.56
CA LEU A 99 -14.47 3.55 -5.45
C LEU A 99 -13.67 4.19 -4.33
N LYS A 100 -14.25 4.21 -3.14
CA LYS A 100 -13.55 4.65 -1.93
C LYS A 100 -13.53 3.50 -0.94
N THR A 101 -12.35 2.97 -0.68
CA THR A 101 -12.16 1.89 0.27
C THR A 101 -11.71 2.45 1.60
N ASN A 102 -12.49 2.19 2.63
CA ASN A 102 -12.18 2.57 4.01
C ASN A 102 -11.78 1.33 4.78
N LYS A 103 -10.55 1.33 5.25
CA LYS A 103 -10.02 0.36 6.20
C LYS A 103 -9.72 1.06 7.53
N PRO A 104 -9.61 0.33 8.65
CA PRO A 104 -9.30 0.95 9.95
C PRO A 104 -8.04 1.83 9.93
N ASP A 105 -7.01 1.40 9.18
CA ASP A 105 -5.70 2.06 9.16
C ASP A 105 -5.40 2.83 7.87
N SER A 106 -6.24 2.70 6.84
CA SER A 106 -5.97 3.31 5.54
C SER A 106 -7.22 3.61 4.74
N ARG A 107 -7.11 4.58 3.84
CA ARG A 107 -8.17 4.95 2.91
C ARG A 107 -7.60 5.00 1.49
N PHE A 108 -8.29 4.36 0.58
CA PHE A 108 -7.90 4.34 -0.83
C PHE A 108 -9.04 4.87 -1.70
N SER A 109 -8.69 5.62 -2.72
CA SER A 109 -9.64 6.15 -3.69
C SER A 109 -9.21 5.73 -5.09
N THR A 110 -10.12 5.14 -5.83
CA THR A 110 -9.86 4.63 -7.18
C THR A 110 -10.97 5.07 -8.12
N LYS A 111 -10.59 5.44 -9.32
CA LYS A 111 -11.52 5.78 -10.39
C LYS A 111 -11.37 4.74 -11.50
N VAL A 112 -12.48 4.13 -11.90
CA VAL A 112 -12.52 3.14 -12.96
C VAL A 112 -13.41 3.64 -14.07
N ILE A 113 -12.94 3.56 -15.30
CA ILE A 113 -13.72 3.90 -16.49
C ILE A 113 -14.08 2.60 -17.20
N TYR A 114 -15.38 2.34 -17.29
CA TYR A 114 -15.95 1.16 -17.92
C TYR A 114 -16.61 1.54 -19.23
N SER A 115 -16.33 0.78 -20.30
CA SER A 115 -17.00 0.95 -21.60
C SER A 115 -18.20 0.03 -21.71
N MET A 116 -19.38 0.62 -21.91
CA MET A 116 -20.61 -0.12 -22.13
C MET A 116 -20.58 -0.85 -23.49
N THR A 117 -19.98 -0.25 -24.50
CA THR A 117 -19.89 -0.82 -25.85
C THR A 117 -18.95 -2.02 -25.89
N GLU A 118 -17.78 -1.88 -25.34
CA GLU A 118 -16.76 -2.92 -25.33
C GLU A 118 -16.95 -3.92 -24.19
N ARG A 119 -17.78 -3.59 -23.22
CA ARG A 119 -18.05 -4.38 -22.00
C ARG A 119 -16.79 -4.72 -21.23
N ARG A 120 -15.85 -3.77 -21.15
CA ARG A 120 -14.60 -3.93 -20.44
C ARG A 120 -14.17 -2.64 -19.74
N ILE A 121 -13.30 -2.78 -18.77
CA ILE A 121 -12.66 -1.65 -18.13
C ILE A 121 -11.58 -1.11 -19.07
N ILE A 122 -11.70 0.19 -19.41
CA ILE A 122 -10.74 0.85 -20.29
C ILE A 122 -9.58 1.42 -19.50
N GLN A 123 -9.88 2.03 -18.36
CA GLN A 123 -8.89 2.74 -17.59
C GLN A 123 -9.13 2.55 -16.09
N TRP A 124 -8.04 2.36 -15.39
CA TRP A 124 -8.02 2.27 -13.93
C TRP A 124 -7.08 3.34 -13.42
N VAL A 125 -7.58 4.31 -12.67
CA VAL A 125 -6.82 5.45 -12.14
C VAL A 125 -6.87 5.40 -10.61
N GLU A 126 -5.72 5.40 -10.01
CA GLU A 126 -5.57 5.42 -8.55
C GLU A 126 -5.36 6.83 -8.00
#